data_52a09154c7c6e57e5e46a8bc038f9c64
#
_entry.id   52a09154c7c6e57e5e46a8bc038f9c64
#
_cell.length_a   1.000
_cell.length_b   1.000
_cell.length_c   1.000
_cell.angle_alpha   90.00
_cell.angle_beta   90.00
_cell.angle_gamma   90.00
#
_symmetry.space_group_name_H-M   'P 1'
#
loop_
_entity.id
_entity.type
_entity.pdbx_description
1 polymer ?
#
loop_
_entity_poly.entity_id
_entity_poly.type
_entity_poly.pdbx_seq_one_letter_code
_entity_poly.pdbx_strand_id
1 'polypeptide(L)'
;MARILIVDDDRDLLDGQQAFLESKGYEVQTAAGMDEGLAKLSGFEPDLILADLMMEHYDTGFVFCKKVRELPGLKNVPILMQTAAPKEIGFTLDSHSEKARGWMKVDEVLTKPVPLEDLLGKIEQYLSR
;
A
#
# COMPACT_ATOMS: atom_id res chain seq x y z
N MET A 1 3.08 -6.79 17.93
CA MET A 1 2.78 -5.52 17.28
C MET A 1 2.91 -5.67 15.77
N ALA A 2 1.86 -5.34 15.03
CA ALA A 2 1.90 -5.48 13.58
C ALA A 2 2.73 -4.38 12.94
N ARG A 3 3.39 -4.70 11.83
CA ARG A 3 4.29 -3.82 11.12
C ARG A 3 3.69 -3.41 9.79
N ILE A 4 3.71 -2.11 9.52
CA ILE A 4 3.12 -1.55 8.29
C ILE A 4 4.16 -0.73 7.55
N LEU A 5 4.29 -0.98 6.25
CA LEU A 5 5.11 -0.14 5.36
C LEU A 5 4.18 0.71 4.51
N ILE A 6 4.41 2.02 4.49
CA ILE A 6 3.63 2.95 3.65
C ILE A 6 4.55 3.54 2.59
N VAL A 7 4.17 3.40 1.33
CA VAL A 7 4.96 3.89 0.20
C VAL A 7 4.12 4.88 -0.60
N ASP A 8 4.51 6.15 -0.61
CA ASP A 8 3.77 7.22 -1.27
C ASP A 8 4.70 8.41 -1.43
N ASP A 9 4.60 9.14 -2.53
CA ASP A 9 5.46 10.31 -2.74
C ASP A 9 4.91 11.58 -2.08
N ASP A 10 3.73 11.52 -1.51
CA ASP A 10 3.12 12.62 -0.74
C ASP A 10 3.59 12.54 0.72
N ARG A 11 4.56 13.38 1.07
CA ARG A 11 5.15 13.33 2.42
C ARG A 11 4.16 13.71 3.52
N ASP A 12 3.23 14.62 3.23
CA ASP A 12 2.20 14.99 4.22
C ASP A 12 1.29 13.81 4.50
N LEU A 13 0.94 13.05 3.47
CA LEU A 13 0.14 11.84 3.65
C LEU A 13 0.92 10.80 4.47
N LEU A 14 2.20 10.61 4.16
CA LEU A 14 3.04 9.66 4.91
C LEU A 14 3.09 10.04 6.39
N ASP A 15 3.34 11.31 6.68
CA ASP A 15 3.45 11.77 8.07
C ASP A 15 2.13 11.60 8.81
N GLY A 16 1.02 11.95 8.18
CA GLY A 16 -0.30 11.84 8.80
C GLY A 16 -0.70 10.41 9.06
N GLN A 17 -0.50 9.54 8.08
CA GLN A 17 -0.85 8.12 8.25
C GLN A 17 0.07 7.45 9.26
N GLN A 18 1.36 7.77 9.23
CA GLN A 18 2.30 7.22 10.20
C GLN A 18 1.91 7.59 11.63
N ALA A 19 1.68 8.88 11.87
CA ALA A 19 1.34 9.34 13.21
C ALA A 19 0.05 8.68 13.71
N PHE A 20 -0.96 8.61 12.84
CA PHE A 20 -2.24 8.01 13.21
C PHE A 20 -2.09 6.53 13.54
N LEU A 21 -1.41 5.77 12.69
CA LEU A 21 -1.29 4.33 12.89
C LEU A 21 -0.38 3.99 14.06
N GLU A 22 0.68 4.78 14.28
CA GLU A 22 1.51 4.57 15.46
C GLU A 22 0.73 4.82 16.74
N SER A 23 -0.20 5.77 16.73
CA SER A 23 -1.05 6.03 17.89
C SER A 23 -1.99 4.85 18.18
N LYS A 24 -2.20 3.97 17.20
CA LYS A 24 -3.04 2.79 17.36
C LYS A 24 -2.23 1.53 17.70
N GLY A 25 -0.91 1.68 17.90
CA GLY A 25 -0.07 0.57 18.34
C GLY A 25 0.70 -0.15 17.24
N TYR A 26 0.66 0.35 16.01
CA TYR A 26 1.39 -0.29 14.91
C TYR A 26 2.81 0.25 14.83
N GLU A 27 3.73 -0.59 14.36
CA GLU A 27 5.09 -0.17 14.02
C GLU A 27 5.07 0.21 12.54
N VAL A 28 5.42 1.46 12.22
CA VAL A 28 5.27 1.99 10.86
C VAL A 28 6.60 2.45 10.30
N GLN A 29 6.90 2.04 9.07
CA GLN A 29 8.00 2.60 8.27
C GLN A 29 7.38 3.25 7.04
N THR A 30 8.02 4.31 6.55
CA THR A 30 7.53 5.02 5.38
C THR A 30 8.61 5.10 4.31
N ALA A 31 8.19 5.24 3.06
CA ALA A 31 9.09 5.41 1.93
C ALA A 31 8.44 6.37 0.95
N ALA A 32 9.23 7.28 0.38
CA ALA A 32 8.71 8.32 -0.52
C ALA A 32 8.70 7.91 -1.98
N GLY A 33 9.01 6.65 -2.30
CA GLY A 33 8.99 6.14 -3.66
C GLY A 33 9.31 4.66 -3.70
N MET A 34 9.25 4.10 -4.91
CA MET A 34 9.43 2.66 -5.09
C MET A 34 10.80 2.16 -4.63
N ASP A 35 11.87 2.83 -5.04
CA ASP A 35 13.23 2.36 -4.71
C ASP A 35 13.47 2.37 -3.21
N GLU A 36 13.03 3.43 -2.54
CA GLU A 36 13.14 3.51 -1.09
C GLU A 36 12.29 2.44 -0.41
N GLY A 37 11.08 2.20 -0.95
CA GLY A 37 10.21 1.16 -0.42
C GLY A 37 10.81 -0.23 -0.53
N LEU A 38 11.42 -0.54 -1.67
CA LEU A 38 12.08 -1.82 -1.86
C LEU A 38 13.30 -1.97 -0.95
N ALA A 39 14.06 -0.88 -0.76
CA ALA A 39 15.20 -0.89 0.14
C ALA A 39 14.79 -1.15 1.58
N LYS A 40 13.68 -0.60 2.02
CA LYS A 40 13.16 -0.85 3.38
C LYS A 40 12.85 -2.31 3.62
N LEU A 41 12.40 -3.02 2.59
CA LEU A 41 12.01 -4.43 2.73
C LEU A 41 13.18 -5.35 3.02
N SER A 42 14.42 -4.91 2.83
CA SER A 42 15.58 -5.73 3.15
C SER A 42 15.86 -5.82 4.66
N GLY A 43 15.28 -4.91 5.45
CA GLY A 43 15.50 -4.90 6.90
C GLY A 43 14.20 -4.77 7.71
N PHE A 44 13.06 -4.74 7.04
CA PHE A 44 11.78 -4.56 7.69
C PHE A 44 10.78 -5.51 7.04
N GLU A 45 10.26 -6.44 7.81
CA GLU A 45 9.27 -7.40 7.32
C GLU A 45 7.87 -6.94 7.68
N PRO A 46 7.15 -6.30 6.75
CA PRO A 46 5.82 -5.78 7.07
C PRO A 46 4.79 -6.90 7.12
N ASP A 47 3.78 -6.70 7.94
CA ASP A 47 2.60 -7.54 7.96
C ASP A 47 1.55 -7.03 6.99
N LEU A 48 1.69 -5.79 6.53
CA LEU A 48 0.79 -5.16 5.57
C LEU A 48 1.51 -3.99 4.91
N ILE A 49 1.23 -3.77 3.62
CA ILE A 49 1.81 -2.67 2.86
C ILE A 49 0.70 -1.77 2.33
N LEU A 50 0.86 -0.46 2.51
CA LEU A 50 0.04 0.55 1.85
C LEU A 50 0.89 1.18 0.76
N ALA A 51 0.41 1.20 -0.47
CA ALA A 51 1.19 1.71 -1.60
C ALA A 51 0.34 2.60 -2.48
N ASP A 52 0.92 3.70 -2.96
CA ASP A 52 0.27 4.56 -3.95
C ASP A 52 0.51 3.98 -5.34
N LEU A 53 -0.47 4.10 -6.22
CA LEU A 53 -0.32 3.68 -7.61
C LEU A 53 0.60 4.61 -8.37
N MET A 54 0.38 5.91 -8.22
CA MET A 54 1.12 6.92 -8.98
C MET A 54 2.19 7.55 -8.09
N MET A 55 3.44 7.19 -8.33
CA MET A 55 4.58 7.74 -7.61
C MET A 55 5.51 8.43 -8.61
N GLU A 56 6.65 7.83 -8.97
CA GLU A 56 7.55 8.41 -9.96
C GLU A 56 6.90 8.44 -11.35
N HIS A 57 6.09 7.42 -11.64
CA HIS A 57 5.33 7.33 -12.89
C HIS A 57 3.91 6.90 -12.56
N TYR A 58 3.00 6.99 -13.52
CA TYR A 58 1.59 6.68 -13.28
C TYR A 58 1.36 5.20 -12.94
N ASP A 59 2.28 4.32 -13.28
CA ASP A 59 2.14 2.88 -13.03
C ASP A 59 3.14 2.33 -12.00
N THR A 60 3.85 3.22 -11.30
CA THR A 60 4.91 2.80 -10.36
C THR A 60 4.40 1.84 -9.30
N GLY A 61 3.18 2.07 -8.80
CA GLY A 61 2.60 1.20 -7.77
C GLY A 61 2.42 -0.24 -8.25
N PHE A 62 2.05 -0.44 -9.50
CA PHE A 62 1.92 -1.79 -10.07
C PHE A 62 3.28 -2.48 -10.11
N VAL A 63 4.30 -1.76 -10.58
CA VAL A 63 5.65 -2.31 -10.67
C VAL A 63 6.17 -2.66 -9.28
N PHE A 64 5.93 -1.78 -8.32
CA PHE A 64 6.33 -2.01 -6.93
C PHE A 64 5.68 -3.28 -6.38
N CYS A 65 4.38 -3.44 -6.56
CA CYS A 65 3.65 -4.61 -6.06
C CYS A 65 4.17 -5.90 -6.68
N LYS A 66 4.43 -5.88 -8.00
CA LYS A 66 4.98 -7.04 -8.68
C LYS A 66 6.33 -7.43 -8.09
N LYS A 67 7.20 -6.45 -7.86
CA LYS A 67 8.53 -6.71 -7.29
C LYS A 67 8.43 -7.25 -5.87
N VAL A 68 7.50 -6.73 -5.07
CA VAL A 68 7.27 -7.21 -3.70
C VAL A 68 6.89 -8.68 -3.72
N ARG A 69 6.00 -9.07 -4.62
CA ARG A 69 5.53 -10.46 -4.70
C ARG A 69 6.63 -11.44 -5.07
N GLU A 70 7.69 -10.96 -5.69
CA GLU A 70 8.83 -11.79 -6.05
C GLU A 70 9.83 -11.96 -4.91
N LEU A 71 9.70 -11.20 -3.83
CA LEU A 71 10.61 -11.28 -2.69
C LEU A 71 10.24 -12.43 -1.76
N PRO A 72 11.25 -13.13 -1.19
CA PRO A 72 10.98 -14.23 -0.26
C PRO A 72 10.19 -13.74 0.95
N GLY A 73 9.16 -14.48 1.32
CA GLY A 73 8.35 -14.17 2.49
C GLY A 73 7.27 -13.13 2.26
N LEU A 74 7.21 -12.50 1.08
CA LEU A 74 6.24 -11.44 0.80
C LEU A 74 5.22 -11.81 -0.27
N LYS A 75 5.16 -13.06 -0.64
CA LYS A 75 4.24 -13.51 -1.68
C LYS A 75 2.77 -13.28 -1.29
N ASN A 76 2.45 -13.39 -0.02
CA ASN A 76 1.08 -13.30 0.46
C ASN A 76 0.83 -12.13 1.41
N VAL A 77 1.78 -11.19 1.54
CA VAL A 77 1.57 -10.04 2.42
C VAL A 77 0.43 -9.20 1.88
N PRO A 78 -0.53 -8.76 2.71
CA PRO A 78 -1.59 -7.89 2.22
C PRO A 78 -1.03 -6.57 1.69
N ILE A 79 -1.46 -6.19 0.50
CA ILE A 79 -1.11 -4.91 -0.11
C ILE A 79 -2.41 -4.17 -0.42
N LEU A 80 -2.58 -3.01 0.21
CA LEU A 80 -3.71 -2.12 -0.05
C LEU A 80 -3.18 -0.95 -0.85
N MET A 81 -3.70 -0.75 -2.06
CA MET A 81 -3.25 0.34 -2.91
C MET A 81 -4.15 1.55 -2.71
N GLN A 82 -3.55 2.72 -2.56
CA GLN A 82 -4.29 3.98 -2.47
C GLN A 82 -4.02 4.77 -3.73
N THR A 83 -5.07 5.26 -4.39
CA THR A 83 -4.89 6.03 -5.62
C THR A 83 -5.90 7.17 -5.71
N ALA A 84 -5.43 8.33 -6.18
CA ALA A 84 -6.26 9.52 -6.29
C ALA A 84 -7.06 9.55 -7.59
N ALA A 85 -6.60 8.88 -8.65
CA ALA A 85 -7.11 9.15 -9.98
C ALA A 85 -7.23 7.92 -10.87
N PRO A 86 -8.02 6.92 -10.47
CA PRO A 86 -8.15 5.73 -11.32
C PRO A 86 -8.72 6.02 -12.70
N LYS A 87 -9.57 7.05 -12.84
CA LYS A 87 -10.17 7.39 -14.13
C LYS A 87 -9.17 8.06 -15.07
N GLU A 88 -8.17 8.74 -14.53
CA GLU A 88 -7.21 9.49 -15.34
C GLU A 88 -6.19 8.59 -16.02
N ILE A 89 -6.03 7.37 -15.56
CA ILE A 89 -5.10 6.42 -16.17
C ILE A 89 -5.78 5.52 -17.19
N GLY A 90 -7.02 5.82 -17.54
CA GLY A 90 -7.69 5.20 -18.67
C GLY A 90 -8.29 3.83 -18.43
N PHE A 91 -8.37 3.37 -17.20
CA PHE A 91 -9.06 2.12 -16.91
C PHE A 91 -9.74 2.19 -15.54
N THR A 92 -10.75 1.38 -15.37
CA THR A 92 -11.51 1.31 -14.13
C THR A 92 -10.80 0.34 -13.19
N LEU A 93 -10.36 0.85 -12.04
CA LEU A 93 -9.80 0.01 -11.01
C LEU A 93 -10.93 -0.53 -10.16
N ASP A 94 -11.51 -1.64 -10.59
CA ASP A 94 -12.56 -2.30 -9.85
C ASP A 94 -11.91 -3.24 -8.84
N SER A 95 -11.85 -2.81 -7.58
CA SER A 95 -11.23 -3.58 -6.53
C SER A 95 -11.97 -4.87 -6.22
N HIS A 96 -13.20 -5.00 -6.71
CA HIS A 96 -13.99 -6.21 -6.53
C HIS A 96 -13.76 -7.22 -7.65
N SER A 97 -13.06 -6.85 -8.71
CA SER A 97 -12.76 -7.73 -9.81
C SER A 97 -11.57 -8.61 -9.46
N GLU A 98 -11.78 -9.93 -9.43
CA GLU A 98 -10.69 -10.87 -9.18
C GLU A 98 -9.61 -10.78 -10.25
N LYS A 99 -10.02 -10.53 -11.50
CA LYS A 99 -9.08 -10.40 -12.59
C LYS A 99 -8.17 -9.19 -12.41
N ALA A 100 -8.75 -8.05 -12.04
CA ALA A 100 -7.98 -6.83 -11.83
C ALA A 100 -7.03 -7.01 -10.64
N ARG A 101 -7.52 -7.57 -9.53
CA ARG A 101 -6.68 -7.79 -8.35
C ARG A 101 -5.55 -8.77 -8.63
N GLY A 102 -5.85 -9.83 -9.38
CA GLY A 102 -4.83 -10.81 -9.73
C GLY A 102 -3.74 -10.21 -10.61
N TRP A 103 -4.14 -9.35 -11.56
CA TRP A 103 -3.19 -8.70 -12.45
C TRP A 103 -2.32 -7.69 -11.70
N MET A 104 -2.93 -6.91 -10.82
CA MET A 104 -2.23 -5.88 -10.06
C MET A 104 -1.42 -6.45 -8.89
N LYS A 105 -1.71 -7.69 -8.49
CA LYS A 105 -1.05 -8.32 -7.35
C LYS A 105 -1.31 -7.58 -6.04
N VAL A 106 -2.46 -6.92 -5.94
CA VAL A 106 -2.88 -6.22 -4.73
C VAL A 106 -4.15 -6.84 -4.18
N ASP A 107 -4.40 -6.64 -2.89
CA ASP A 107 -5.57 -7.20 -2.23
C ASP A 107 -6.78 -6.29 -2.34
N GLU A 108 -6.55 -4.98 -2.36
CA GLU A 108 -7.65 -4.02 -2.49
C GLU A 108 -7.13 -2.68 -2.97
N VAL A 109 -7.97 -1.92 -3.68
CA VAL A 109 -7.66 -0.57 -4.13
C VAL A 109 -8.61 0.40 -3.41
N LEU A 110 -8.03 1.42 -2.78
CA LEU A 110 -8.79 2.45 -2.06
C LEU A 110 -8.63 3.77 -2.78
N THR A 111 -9.72 4.51 -2.93
CA THR A 111 -9.71 5.80 -3.62
C THR A 111 -9.39 6.92 -2.64
N LYS A 112 -8.40 7.73 -2.97
CA LYS A 112 -8.03 8.90 -2.16
C LYS A 112 -9.08 10.01 -2.31
N PRO A 113 -9.32 10.83 -1.30
CA PRO A 113 -8.72 10.72 0.03
C PRO A 113 -9.38 9.61 0.85
N VAL A 114 -8.56 8.82 1.54
CA VAL A 114 -9.08 7.75 2.39
C VAL A 114 -9.12 8.26 3.82
N PRO A 115 -10.30 8.40 4.42
CA PRO A 115 -10.38 8.84 5.82
C PRO A 115 -9.58 7.88 6.71
N LEU A 116 -8.86 8.42 7.69
CA LEU A 116 -7.97 7.62 8.53
C LEU A 116 -8.71 6.49 9.25
N GLU A 117 -9.94 6.76 9.71
CA GLU A 117 -10.73 5.73 10.39
C GLU A 117 -11.11 4.60 9.44
N ASP A 118 -11.44 4.93 8.19
CA ASP A 118 -11.75 3.91 7.19
C ASP A 118 -10.51 3.08 6.84
N LEU A 119 -9.37 3.75 6.74
CA LEU A 119 -8.10 3.08 6.48
C LEU A 119 -7.78 2.10 7.61
N LEU A 120 -7.96 2.53 8.86
CA LEU A 120 -7.73 1.68 10.02
C LEU A 120 -8.63 0.44 9.97
N GLY A 121 -9.91 0.61 9.61
CA GLY A 121 -10.84 -0.51 9.51
C GLY A 121 -10.38 -1.54 8.47
N LYS A 122 -9.89 -1.07 7.32
CA LYS A 122 -9.36 -1.96 6.30
C LYS A 122 -8.12 -2.70 6.78
N ILE A 123 -7.20 -1.98 7.42
CA ILE A 123 -5.98 -2.59 7.95
C ILE A 123 -6.33 -3.68 8.95
N GLU A 124 -7.24 -3.40 9.88
CA GLU A 124 -7.65 -4.39 10.87
C GLU A 124 -8.28 -5.61 10.21
N GLN A 125 -9.09 -5.39 9.17
CA GLN A 125 -9.72 -6.47 8.44
C GLN A 125 -8.68 -7.43 7.83
N TYR A 126 -7.64 -6.88 7.21
CA TYR A 126 -6.63 -7.70 6.54
C TYR A 126 -5.66 -8.35 7.52
N LEU A 127 -5.36 -7.69 8.63
CA LEU A 127 -4.45 -8.25 9.63
C LEU A 127 -5.10 -9.33 10.50
N SER A 128 -6.44 -9.38 10.55
CA SER A 128 -7.13 -10.38 11.36
C SER A 128 -7.44 -11.68 10.59
N ARG A 129 -7.01 -11.77 9.37
CA ARG A 129 -7.20 -12.97 8.55
C ARG A 129 -6.33 -14.12 9.00
#